data_31757e524924d4ee702841b2541c7fd2
#
_entry.id   31757e524924d4ee702841b2541c7fd2
#
_cell.length_a   1.000
_cell.length_b   1.000
_cell.length_c   1.000
_cell.angle_alpha   90.00
_cell.angle_beta   90.00
_cell.angle_gamma   90.00
#
_symmetry.space_group_name_H-M   'P 1'
#
loop_
_entity.id
_entity.type
_entity.pdbx_description
1 polymer ?
#
loop_
_entity_poly.entity_id
_entity_poly.type
_entity_poly.pdbx_seq_one_letter_code
_entity_poly.pdbx_strand_id
1 'polypeptide(L)'
;MIHGFRGTHHGLLLIANHLKNHRLVIPDLPGFGKGEAMESYDLDNYVLWLHRYIKALQLKEPPVLFGHSFGSIVCAAYAEKYPTTIKRLILVNPIGAPALEGPKKVLTRLAILYYTIGAKLPEKAAYRWLSAQAMVKVMSVTMSKTHDKQLRAYIHHQHRQHFSRFRSAQSVLEGFTTSVSHTVRDFAPKITTPTLLIAGSLDYITPLGDQYALVKLFPKATLKVINDVGHLTHYETPEQVAKYVQAFIKSV
;
A
#
# COMPACT_ATOMS: atom_id res chain seq x y z
N MET A 1 9.63 -3.36 3.64
CA MET A 1 8.68 -2.34 3.12
C MET A 1 7.70 -3.04 2.19
N ILE A 2 6.41 -2.83 2.36
CA ILE A 2 5.31 -3.52 1.64
C ILE A 2 4.58 -2.51 0.77
N HIS A 3 4.47 -2.80 -0.52
CA HIS A 3 3.87 -1.94 -1.53
C HIS A 3 2.33 -1.99 -1.55
N GLY A 4 1.70 -1.09 -2.30
CA GLY A 4 0.26 -1.02 -2.49
C GLY A 4 -0.30 -2.05 -3.49
N PHE A 5 -1.63 -2.10 -3.59
CA PHE A 5 -2.34 -2.96 -4.55
C PHE A 5 -1.87 -2.73 -5.98
N ARG A 6 -1.64 -3.81 -6.73
CA ARG A 6 -1.06 -3.82 -8.09
C ARG A 6 0.34 -3.19 -8.21
N GLY A 7 0.93 -2.78 -7.09
CA GLY A 7 2.30 -2.29 -7.06
C GLY A 7 3.32 -3.42 -7.10
N THR A 8 4.59 -3.02 -7.09
CA THR A 8 5.77 -3.88 -6.92
C THR A 8 6.80 -3.13 -6.09
N HIS A 9 7.90 -3.79 -5.71
CA HIS A 9 9.02 -3.14 -5.03
C HIS A 9 9.51 -1.87 -5.73
N HIS A 10 9.39 -1.80 -7.08
CA HIS A 10 9.81 -0.63 -7.86
C HIS A 10 9.15 0.67 -7.39
N GLY A 11 7.88 0.63 -6.96
CA GLY A 11 7.18 1.80 -6.45
C GLY A 11 7.78 2.40 -5.19
N LEU A 12 8.57 1.65 -4.42
CA LEU A 12 9.17 2.11 -3.18
C LEU A 12 10.67 2.46 -3.30
N LEU A 13 11.27 2.25 -4.49
CA LEU A 13 12.70 2.49 -4.70
C LEU A 13 13.11 3.94 -4.53
N LEU A 14 12.25 4.90 -4.88
CA LEU A 14 12.59 6.32 -4.69
C LEU A 14 12.73 6.66 -3.20
N ILE A 15 11.86 6.15 -2.33
CA ILE A 15 12.01 6.30 -0.87
C ILE A 15 13.28 5.56 -0.40
N ALA A 16 13.50 4.34 -0.88
CA ALA A 16 14.65 3.53 -0.52
C ALA A 16 15.99 4.24 -0.82
N ASN A 17 16.07 4.97 -1.92
CA ASN A 17 17.25 5.76 -2.31
C ASN A 17 17.62 6.84 -1.29
N HIS A 18 16.67 7.32 -0.49
CA HIS A 18 16.90 8.29 0.59
C HIS A 18 17.15 7.64 1.97
N LEU A 19 17.09 6.29 2.06
CA LEU A 19 17.26 5.52 3.30
C LEU A 19 18.54 4.66 3.28
N LYS A 20 19.59 5.12 2.60
CA LYS A 20 20.83 4.36 2.31
C LYS A 20 21.57 3.80 3.56
N ASN A 21 21.37 4.40 4.73
CA ASN A 21 22.00 3.95 5.97
C ASN A 21 21.27 2.80 6.68
N HIS A 22 20.24 2.23 6.02
CA HIS A 22 19.47 1.13 6.56
C HIS A 22 19.52 -0.08 5.63
N ARG A 23 19.51 -1.29 6.21
CA ARG A 23 19.23 -2.50 5.44
C ARG A 23 17.76 -2.51 5.07
N LEU A 24 17.46 -2.40 3.78
CA LEU A 24 16.10 -2.36 3.27
C LEU A 24 15.73 -3.70 2.63
N VAL A 25 14.56 -4.20 2.95
CA VAL A 25 13.97 -5.39 2.35
C VAL A 25 12.62 -5.00 1.78
N ILE A 26 12.46 -5.14 0.47
CA ILE A 26 11.28 -4.70 -0.28
C ILE A 26 10.78 -5.84 -1.16
N PRO A 27 10.08 -6.83 -0.60
CA PRO A 27 9.53 -7.92 -1.40
C PRO A 27 8.37 -7.43 -2.27
N ASP A 28 8.13 -8.12 -3.38
CA ASP A 28 6.84 -8.05 -4.05
C ASP A 28 5.84 -8.91 -3.26
N LEU A 29 4.66 -8.36 -2.99
CA LEU A 29 3.57 -9.11 -2.37
C LEU A 29 3.21 -10.32 -3.24
N PRO A 30 2.83 -11.45 -2.63
CA PRO A 30 2.31 -12.60 -3.37
C PRO A 30 1.24 -12.20 -4.39
N GLY A 31 1.33 -12.78 -5.58
CA GLY A 31 0.43 -12.48 -6.69
C GLY A 31 0.82 -11.27 -7.54
N PHE A 32 1.78 -10.44 -7.11
CA PHE A 32 2.24 -9.25 -7.84
C PHE A 32 3.74 -9.32 -8.14
N GLY A 33 4.16 -8.68 -9.24
CA GLY A 33 5.56 -8.61 -9.64
C GLY A 33 6.23 -9.97 -9.75
N LYS A 34 7.28 -10.17 -8.95
CA LYS A 34 8.01 -11.43 -8.78
C LYS A 34 7.54 -12.23 -7.55
N GLY A 35 6.52 -11.74 -6.83
CA GLY A 35 5.96 -12.42 -5.67
C GLY A 35 5.46 -13.83 -6.02
N GLU A 36 5.52 -14.74 -5.06
CA GLU A 36 5.05 -16.10 -5.23
C GLU A 36 3.54 -16.19 -5.44
N ALA A 37 3.07 -17.32 -5.95
CA ALA A 37 1.65 -17.61 -5.97
C ALA A 37 1.18 -18.11 -4.60
N MET A 38 -0.07 -17.79 -4.25
CA MET A 38 -0.77 -18.35 -3.09
C MET A 38 -2.08 -19.02 -3.55
N GLU A 39 -2.60 -19.92 -2.74
CA GLU A 39 -3.91 -20.55 -2.99
C GLU A 39 -5.05 -19.54 -2.86
N SER A 40 -4.95 -18.61 -1.92
CA SER A 40 -5.90 -17.52 -1.72
C SER A 40 -5.15 -16.22 -1.35
N TYR A 41 -5.67 -15.10 -1.82
CA TYR A 41 -5.11 -13.75 -1.62
C TYR A 41 -5.97 -12.94 -0.64
N ASP A 42 -6.53 -13.60 0.38
CA ASP A 42 -7.18 -12.96 1.50
C ASP A 42 -6.17 -12.36 2.50
N LEU A 43 -6.66 -11.56 3.44
CA LEU A 43 -5.82 -10.84 4.39
C LEU A 43 -5.04 -11.77 5.32
N ASP A 44 -5.66 -12.86 5.79
CA ASP A 44 -5.00 -13.80 6.70
C ASP A 44 -3.82 -14.49 6.04
N ASN A 45 -3.94 -14.87 4.77
CA ASN A 45 -2.86 -15.45 3.98
C ASN A 45 -1.73 -14.43 3.71
N TYR A 46 -2.03 -13.17 3.42
CA TYR A 46 -1.01 -12.11 3.33
C TYR A 46 -0.27 -11.92 4.66
N VAL A 47 -0.99 -11.89 5.78
CA VAL A 47 -0.39 -11.76 7.13
C VAL A 47 0.47 -12.97 7.47
N LEU A 48 0.00 -14.18 7.18
CA LEU A 48 0.76 -15.42 7.40
C LEU A 48 2.03 -15.46 6.53
N TRP A 49 1.91 -15.08 5.25
CA TRP A 49 3.05 -14.95 4.36
C TRP A 49 4.08 -13.96 4.91
N LEU A 50 3.64 -12.78 5.34
CA LEU A 50 4.54 -11.75 5.89
C LEU A 50 5.25 -12.26 7.17
N HIS A 51 4.53 -13.01 8.01
CA HIS A 51 5.13 -13.63 9.20
C HIS A 51 6.23 -14.63 8.85
N ARG A 52 5.95 -15.54 7.91
CA ARG A 52 6.93 -16.52 7.42
C ARG A 52 8.11 -15.83 6.76
N TYR A 53 7.85 -14.79 5.96
CA TYR A 53 8.88 -14.02 5.28
C TYR A 53 9.82 -13.31 6.27
N ILE A 54 9.29 -12.60 7.27
CA ILE A 54 10.10 -11.94 8.30
C ILE A 54 10.92 -12.97 9.09
N LYS A 55 10.32 -14.09 9.46
CA LYS A 55 11.02 -15.18 10.17
C LYS A 55 12.16 -15.76 9.34
N ALA A 56 11.97 -15.94 8.04
CA ALA A 56 12.98 -16.47 7.12
C ALA A 56 14.18 -15.51 6.93
N LEU A 57 14.02 -14.21 7.19
CA LEU A 57 15.12 -13.24 7.14
C LEU A 57 16.14 -13.40 8.29
N GLN A 58 15.82 -14.17 9.33
CA GLN A 58 16.68 -14.43 10.49
C GLN A 58 17.31 -13.15 11.06
N LEU A 59 16.51 -12.11 11.24
CA LEU A 59 16.98 -10.81 11.70
C LEU A 59 17.43 -10.88 13.17
N LYS A 60 18.53 -10.19 13.51
CA LYS A 60 19.04 -10.09 14.88
C LYS A 60 18.12 -9.29 15.80
N GLU A 61 17.38 -8.33 15.24
CA GLU A 61 16.44 -7.47 15.97
C GLU A 61 15.11 -7.39 15.21
N PRO A 62 13.99 -7.11 15.91
CA PRO A 62 12.71 -6.87 15.26
C PRO A 62 12.81 -5.70 14.26
N PRO A 63 12.32 -5.86 13.03
CA PRO A 63 12.40 -4.83 12.00
C PRO A 63 11.43 -3.68 12.25
N VAL A 64 11.70 -2.56 11.57
CA VAL A 64 10.68 -1.53 11.31
C VAL A 64 9.84 -1.99 10.12
N LEU A 65 8.53 -2.11 10.30
CA LEU A 65 7.62 -2.49 9.23
C LEU A 65 7.04 -1.25 8.58
N PHE A 66 7.08 -1.20 7.24
CA PHE A 66 6.58 -0.08 6.44
C PHE A 66 5.53 -0.61 5.45
N GLY A 67 4.35 0.00 5.40
CA GLY A 67 3.28 -0.34 4.46
C GLY A 67 2.73 0.89 3.74
N HIS A 68 2.59 0.81 2.42
CA HIS A 68 1.96 1.84 1.59
C HIS A 68 0.61 1.37 1.08
N SER A 69 -0.44 2.20 1.19
CA SER A 69 -1.77 1.93 0.63
C SER A 69 -2.31 0.55 1.09
N PHE A 70 -2.61 -0.39 0.20
CA PHE A 70 -2.99 -1.76 0.54
C PHE A 70 -1.98 -2.44 1.49
N GLY A 71 -0.67 -2.21 1.27
CA GLY A 71 0.36 -2.70 2.18
C GLY A 71 0.20 -2.20 3.61
N SER A 72 -0.49 -1.06 3.83
CA SER A 72 -0.80 -0.56 5.16
C SER A 72 -1.81 -1.44 5.91
N ILE A 73 -2.79 -2.01 5.19
CA ILE A 73 -3.76 -2.96 5.77
C ILE A 73 -3.02 -4.24 6.22
N VAL A 74 -2.21 -4.81 5.32
CA VAL A 74 -1.43 -6.02 5.62
C VAL A 74 -0.49 -5.79 6.82
N CYS A 75 0.21 -4.66 6.85
CA CYS A 75 1.12 -4.32 7.93
C CYS A 75 0.39 -4.05 9.26
N ALA A 76 -0.79 -3.42 9.24
CA ALA A 76 -1.58 -3.16 10.43
C ALA A 76 -2.15 -4.47 11.02
N ALA A 77 -2.74 -5.34 10.19
CA ALA A 77 -3.21 -6.65 10.60
C ALA A 77 -2.06 -7.51 11.17
N TYR A 78 -0.87 -7.44 10.53
CA TYR A 78 0.33 -8.09 11.05
C TYR A 78 0.75 -7.56 12.42
N ALA A 79 0.79 -6.24 12.59
CA ALA A 79 1.21 -5.61 13.85
C ALA A 79 0.26 -5.91 15.02
N GLU A 80 -1.03 -6.03 14.74
CA GLU A 80 -2.02 -6.47 15.74
C GLU A 80 -1.80 -7.94 16.14
N LYS A 81 -1.60 -8.82 15.16
CA LYS A 81 -1.48 -10.26 15.38
C LYS A 81 -0.12 -10.67 15.97
N TYR A 82 0.96 -9.95 15.63
CA TYR A 82 2.34 -10.26 16.02
C TYR A 82 3.09 -9.04 16.60
N PRO A 83 2.60 -8.43 17.69
CA PRO A 83 3.08 -7.11 18.16
C PRO A 83 4.55 -7.10 18.61
N THR A 84 5.09 -8.23 19.07
CA THR A 84 6.49 -8.33 19.56
C THR A 84 7.50 -8.58 18.45
N THR A 85 7.05 -8.84 17.24
CA THR A 85 7.94 -9.21 16.12
C THR A 85 8.41 -8.01 15.29
N ILE A 86 7.93 -6.81 15.60
CA ILE A 86 8.33 -5.56 14.96
C ILE A 86 8.62 -4.49 16.00
N LYS A 87 9.60 -3.62 15.70
CA LYS A 87 10.02 -2.54 16.60
C LYS A 87 9.16 -1.28 16.44
N ARG A 88 8.77 -0.98 15.21
CA ARG A 88 7.96 0.21 14.83
C ARG A 88 7.11 -0.10 13.60
N LEU A 89 6.01 0.63 13.46
CA LEU A 89 5.12 0.54 12.30
C LEU A 89 5.08 1.90 11.58
N ILE A 90 5.21 1.90 10.26
CA ILE A 90 5.10 3.09 9.42
C ILE A 90 4.06 2.81 8.34
N LEU A 91 3.04 3.66 8.26
CA LEU A 91 1.93 3.54 7.32
C LEU A 91 1.87 4.79 6.44
N VAL A 92 2.06 4.61 5.14
CA VAL A 92 2.06 5.73 4.18
C VAL A 92 0.78 5.66 3.35
N ASN A 93 0.03 6.75 3.33
CA ASN A 93 -1.30 6.84 2.73
C ASN A 93 -2.19 5.65 3.15
N PRO A 94 -2.33 5.39 4.47
CA PRO A 94 -3.04 4.21 4.96
C PRO A 94 -4.52 4.23 4.61
N ILE A 95 -5.07 3.06 4.30
CA ILE A 95 -6.51 2.88 4.04
C ILE A 95 -7.26 2.96 5.38
N GLY A 96 -7.72 4.15 5.74
CA GLY A 96 -8.31 4.47 7.06
C GLY A 96 -9.83 4.42 7.11
N ALA A 97 -10.51 4.24 5.97
CA ALA A 97 -11.97 4.19 5.91
C ALA A 97 -12.45 3.18 4.86
N PRO A 98 -13.65 2.59 5.04
CA PRO A 98 -14.23 1.67 4.08
C PRO A 98 -14.39 2.28 2.68
N ALA A 99 -14.08 1.49 1.67
CA ALA A 99 -14.04 1.97 0.28
C ALA A 99 -15.40 2.44 -0.27
N LEU A 100 -16.50 2.00 0.33
CA LEU A 100 -17.88 2.34 -0.07
C LEU A 100 -18.50 3.50 0.74
N GLU A 101 -17.75 4.09 1.66
CA GLU A 101 -18.17 5.25 2.43
C GLU A 101 -17.70 6.56 1.80
N GLY A 102 -18.48 7.64 1.98
CA GLY A 102 -18.12 9.00 1.55
C GLY A 102 -18.31 9.28 0.05
N PRO A 103 -17.73 10.39 -0.45
CA PRO A 103 -17.96 10.91 -1.81
C PRO A 103 -17.40 10.01 -2.92
N LYS A 104 -16.56 9.04 -2.58
CA LYS A 104 -15.91 8.12 -3.53
C LYS A 104 -16.78 6.94 -3.97
N LYS A 105 -17.97 6.78 -3.41
CA LYS A 105 -18.89 5.65 -3.69
C LYS A 105 -19.00 5.32 -5.18
N VAL A 106 -19.09 6.34 -6.03
CA VAL A 106 -19.29 6.16 -7.48
C VAL A 106 -18.05 5.54 -8.10
N LEU A 107 -16.85 6.08 -7.81
CA LEU A 107 -15.60 5.58 -8.37
C LEU A 107 -15.30 4.15 -7.86
N THR A 108 -15.54 3.90 -6.57
CA THR A 108 -15.39 2.56 -5.98
C THR A 108 -16.38 1.56 -6.61
N ARG A 109 -17.64 1.95 -6.85
CA ARG A 109 -18.61 1.09 -7.55
C ARG A 109 -18.18 0.77 -8.98
N LEU A 110 -17.63 1.74 -9.71
CA LEU A 110 -17.07 1.51 -11.05
C LEU A 110 -15.88 0.55 -11.00
N ALA A 111 -15.00 0.69 -10.01
CA ALA A 111 -13.90 -0.24 -9.80
C ALA A 111 -14.42 -1.64 -9.48
N ILE A 112 -15.37 -1.78 -8.56
CA ILE A 112 -16.02 -3.07 -8.25
C ILE A 112 -16.61 -3.69 -9.51
N LEU A 113 -17.36 -2.92 -10.31
CA LEU A 113 -17.94 -3.40 -11.57
C LEU A 113 -16.85 -3.90 -12.53
N TYR A 114 -15.75 -3.13 -12.70
CA TYR A 114 -14.62 -3.51 -13.54
C TYR A 114 -14.00 -4.86 -13.11
N TYR A 115 -13.76 -5.04 -11.81
CA TYR A 115 -13.24 -6.30 -11.29
C TYR A 115 -14.26 -7.44 -11.32
N THR A 116 -15.54 -7.16 -11.08
CA THR A 116 -16.63 -8.16 -11.21
C THR A 116 -16.77 -8.67 -12.64
N ILE A 117 -16.64 -7.79 -13.64
CA ILE A 117 -16.61 -8.22 -15.05
C ILE A 117 -15.39 -9.14 -15.28
N GLY A 118 -14.21 -8.73 -14.80
CA GLY A 118 -13.01 -9.56 -14.88
C GLY A 118 -13.19 -10.94 -14.27
N ALA A 119 -13.88 -11.04 -13.12
CA ALA A 119 -14.13 -12.30 -12.42
C ALA A 119 -15.04 -13.28 -13.20
N LYS A 120 -15.89 -12.76 -14.10
CA LYS A 120 -16.80 -13.57 -14.92
C LYS A 120 -16.20 -14.06 -16.24
N LEU A 121 -15.02 -13.56 -16.60
CA LEU A 121 -14.36 -13.94 -17.85
C LEU A 121 -13.53 -15.22 -17.68
N PRO A 122 -13.36 -16.02 -18.74
CA PRO A 122 -12.35 -17.08 -18.76
C PRO A 122 -10.96 -16.52 -18.47
N GLU A 123 -10.10 -17.31 -17.81
CA GLU A 123 -8.81 -16.84 -17.25
C GLU A 123 -7.96 -16.00 -18.22
N LYS A 124 -7.77 -16.45 -19.46
CA LYS A 124 -7.00 -15.71 -20.47
C LYS A 124 -7.63 -14.35 -20.82
N ALA A 125 -8.95 -14.29 -20.92
CA ALA A 125 -9.69 -13.07 -21.20
C ALA A 125 -9.69 -12.13 -19.98
N ALA A 126 -9.85 -12.68 -18.79
CA ALA A 126 -9.75 -11.95 -17.50
C ALA A 126 -8.37 -11.31 -17.34
N TYR A 127 -7.30 -12.07 -17.60
CA TYR A 127 -5.93 -11.54 -17.55
C TYR A 127 -5.74 -10.37 -18.52
N ARG A 128 -6.18 -10.52 -19.78
CA ARG A 128 -6.11 -9.43 -20.78
C ARG A 128 -6.93 -8.21 -20.39
N TRP A 129 -8.13 -8.40 -19.84
CA TRP A 129 -8.99 -7.33 -19.33
C TRP A 129 -8.32 -6.57 -18.20
N LEU A 130 -7.84 -7.29 -17.17
CA LEU A 130 -7.23 -6.72 -15.99
C LEU A 130 -5.86 -6.08 -16.26
N SER A 131 -5.12 -6.56 -17.26
CA SER A 131 -3.80 -6.01 -17.66
C SER A 131 -3.88 -4.90 -18.72
N ALA A 132 -5.09 -4.51 -19.14
CA ALA A 132 -5.28 -3.52 -20.20
C ALA A 132 -4.59 -2.18 -19.88
N GLN A 133 -3.70 -1.74 -20.76
CA GLN A 133 -2.90 -0.53 -20.58
C GLN A 133 -3.75 0.75 -20.53
N ALA A 134 -4.91 0.76 -21.19
CA ALA A 134 -5.87 1.86 -21.08
C ALA A 134 -6.34 2.07 -19.64
N MET A 135 -6.67 0.98 -18.91
CA MET A 135 -7.07 1.05 -17.51
C MET A 135 -5.91 1.48 -16.60
N VAL A 136 -4.70 0.97 -16.85
CA VAL A 136 -3.49 1.43 -16.14
C VAL A 136 -3.28 2.92 -16.32
N LYS A 137 -3.48 3.45 -17.54
CA LYS A 137 -3.38 4.89 -17.82
C LYS A 137 -4.42 5.69 -17.04
N VAL A 138 -5.69 5.24 -17.03
CA VAL A 138 -6.76 5.89 -16.27
C VAL A 138 -6.40 5.94 -14.78
N MET A 139 -6.00 4.80 -14.17
CA MET A 139 -5.56 4.77 -12.77
C MET A 139 -4.39 5.72 -12.51
N SER A 140 -3.38 5.71 -13.39
CA SER A 140 -2.19 6.53 -13.25
C SER A 140 -2.49 8.03 -13.28
N VAL A 141 -3.33 8.46 -14.23
CA VAL A 141 -3.76 9.88 -14.36
C VAL A 141 -4.58 10.29 -13.13
N THR A 142 -5.48 9.43 -12.67
CA THR A 142 -6.35 9.71 -11.54
C THR A 142 -5.56 9.88 -10.24
N MET A 143 -4.54 9.05 -10.00
CA MET A 143 -3.77 9.06 -8.76
C MET A 143 -2.69 10.14 -8.70
N SER A 144 -2.10 10.55 -9.84
CA SER A 144 -1.04 11.55 -9.89
C SER A 144 -1.59 12.97 -9.73
N LYS A 145 -1.04 13.74 -8.79
CA LYS A 145 -1.40 15.14 -8.54
C LYS A 145 -0.31 16.12 -8.90
N THR A 146 0.90 15.66 -9.17
CA THR A 146 2.03 16.53 -9.51
C THR A 146 1.75 17.37 -10.77
N HIS A 147 2.14 18.64 -10.72
CA HIS A 147 2.15 19.55 -11.88
C HIS A 147 3.45 19.45 -12.68
N ASP A 148 4.49 18.85 -12.14
CA ASP A 148 5.74 18.59 -12.84
C ASP A 148 5.52 17.58 -13.98
N LYS A 149 5.73 18.03 -15.21
CA LYS A 149 5.51 17.22 -16.42
C LYS A 149 6.48 16.04 -16.50
N GLN A 150 7.73 16.21 -16.05
CA GLN A 150 8.75 15.15 -16.12
C GLN A 150 8.44 14.06 -15.08
N LEU A 151 8.14 14.46 -13.84
CA LEU A 151 7.75 13.53 -12.78
C LEU A 151 6.46 12.78 -13.15
N ARG A 152 5.47 13.47 -13.72
CA ARG A 152 4.23 12.85 -14.20
C ARG A 152 4.49 11.81 -15.30
N ALA A 153 5.34 12.15 -16.27
CA ALA A 153 5.73 11.23 -17.33
C ALA A 153 6.46 10.00 -16.76
N TYR A 154 7.34 10.20 -15.78
CA TYR A 154 8.02 9.13 -15.05
C TYR A 154 7.02 8.21 -14.32
N ILE A 155 6.07 8.79 -13.55
CA ILE A 155 5.02 8.02 -12.86
C ILE A 155 4.21 7.19 -13.84
N HIS A 156 3.76 7.78 -14.93
CA HIS A 156 3.00 7.05 -15.96
C HIS A 156 3.82 5.95 -16.62
N HIS A 157 5.12 6.15 -16.81
CA HIS A 157 6.03 5.13 -17.31
C HIS A 157 6.15 3.97 -16.32
N GLN A 158 6.40 4.26 -15.03
CA GLN A 158 6.49 3.25 -13.97
C GLN A 158 5.20 2.42 -13.86
N HIS A 159 4.05 3.06 -13.90
CA HIS A 159 2.77 2.36 -13.86
C HIS A 159 2.57 1.45 -15.08
N ARG A 160 2.90 1.91 -16.29
CA ARG A 160 2.84 1.07 -17.50
C ARG A 160 3.74 -0.17 -17.39
N GLN A 161 4.91 -0.02 -16.79
CA GLN A 161 5.88 -1.11 -16.66
C GLN A 161 5.51 -2.13 -15.58
N HIS A 162 4.85 -1.70 -14.51
CA HIS A 162 4.75 -2.50 -13.28
C HIS A 162 3.33 -2.83 -12.82
N PHE A 163 2.33 -1.98 -13.07
CA PHE A 163 0.95 -2.16 -12.56
C PHE A 163 0.19 -3.35 -13.14
N SER A 164 0.63 -3.88 -14.27
CA SER A 164 0.03 -5.08 -14.88
C SER A 164 0.89 -6.33 -14.70
N ARG A 165 1.88 -6.30 -13.82
CA ARG A 165 2.71 -7.46 -13.49
C ARG A 165 2.11 -8.22 -12.32
N PHE A 166 1.15 -9.08 -12.62
CA PHE A 166 0.52 -9.98 -11.65
C PHE A 166 0.52 -11.42 -12.18
N ARG A 167 0.41 -12.39 -11.27
CA ARG A 167 0.56 -13.84 -11.58
C ARG A 167 -0.63 -14.41 -12.30
N SER A 168 -1.84 -14.01 -11.90
CA SER A 168 -3.11 -14.55 -12.42
C SER A 168 -4.23 -13.53 -12.27
N ALA A 169 -5.34 -13.73 -12.95
CA ALA A 169 -6.55 -12.96 -12.73
C ALA A 169 -7.03 -13.10 -11.28
N GLN A 170 -6.95 -14.29 -10.70
CA GLN A 170 -7.30 -14.58 -9.31
C GLN A 170 -6.55 -13.67 -8.34
N SER A 171 -5.21 -13.53 -8.47
CA SER A 171 -4.42 -12.70 -7.56
C SER A 171 -4.87 -11.24 -7.53
N VAL A 172 -5.28 -10.71 -8.69
CA VAL A 172 -5.80 -9.33 -8.79
C VAL A 172 -7.20 -9.22 -8.22
N LEU A 173 -8.08 -10.17 -8.52
CA LEU A 173 -9.49 -10.14 -8.11
C LEU A 173 -9.63 -10.31 -6.60
N GLU A 174 -8.99 -11.32 -6.03
CA GLU A 174 -9.01 -11.56 -4.59
C GLU A 174 -8.25 -10.47 -3.83
N GLY A 175 -7.08 -10.05 -4.33
CA GLY A 175 -6.34 -8.93 -3.75
C GLY A 175 -7.12 -7.61 -3.77
N PHE A 176 -7.92 -7.36 -4.83
CA PHE A 176 -8.85 -6.22 -4.86
C PHE A 176 -9.92 -6.37 -3.78
N THR A 177 -10.59 -7.52 -3.72
CA THR A 177 -11.61 -7.80 -2.69
C THR A 177 -11.04 -7.57 -1.30
N THR A 178 -9.86 -8.11 -1.00
CA THR A 178 -9.17 -7.91 0.28
C THR A 178 -8.89 -6.43 0.56
N SER A 179 -8.48 -5.68 -0.47
CA SER A 179 -8.15 -4.25 -0.33
C SER A 179 -9.35 -3.33 -0.06
N VAL A 180 -10.56 -3.76 -0.45
CA VAL A 180 -11.79 -2.96 -0.25
C VAL A 180 -12.64 -3.45 0.92
N SER A 181 -12.38 -4.68 1.42
CA SER A 181 -13.13 -5.30 2.52
C SER A 181 -12.51 -5.02 3.90
N HIS A 182 -11.28 -4.52 3.95
CA HIS A 182 -10.54 -4.26 5.18
C HIS A 182 -9.98 -2.85 5.21
N THR A 183 -9.76 -2.35 6.42
CA THR A 183 -9.14 -1.04 6.66
C THR A 183 -8.13 -1.14 7.79
N VAL A 184 -7.21 -0.18 7.88
CA VAL A 184 -6.31 -0.06 9.04
C VAL A 184 -7.09 0.20 10.33
N ARG A 185 -8.27 0.84 10.24
CA ARG A 185 -9.18 1.12 11.36
C ARG A 185 -9.56 -0.14 12.13
N ASP A 186 -9.69 -1.29 11.43
CA ASP A 186 -10.12 -2.55 12.02
C ASP A 186 -9.11 -3.08 13.06
N PHE A 187 -7.85 -2.69 12.94
CA PHE A 187 -6.72 -3.15 13.74
C PHE A 187 -6.14 -2.08 14.68
N ALA A 188 -6.25 -0.81 14.31
CA ALA A 188 -5.61 0.33 14.97
C ALA A 188 -5.76 0.37 16.49
N PRO A 189 -6.94 0.12 17.09
CA PRO A 189 -7.13 0.17 18.55
C PRO A 189 -6.28 -0.83 19.34
N LYS A 190 -5.88 -1.93 18.71
CA LYS A 190 -5.10 -3.00 19.36
C LYS A 190 -3.60 -2.93 19.06
N ILE A 191 -3.17 -2.01 18.18
CA ILE A 191 -1.74 -1.85 17.84
C ILE A 191 -1.04 -1.01 18.91
N THR A 192 -0.29 -1.67 19.79
CA THR A 192 0.51 -1.01 20.83
C THR A 192 1.90 -0.59 20.37
N THR A 193 2.35 -1.10 19.22
CA THR A 193 3.63 -0.75 18.58
C THR A 193 3.64 0.73 18.21
N PRO A 194 4.72 1.50 18.51
CA PRO A 194 4.84 2.89 18.08
C PRO A 194 4.63 3.02 16.58
N THR A 195 3.69 3.88 16.17
CA THR A 195 3.22 3.98 14.79
C THR A 195 3.37 5.40 14.24
N LEU A 196 3.87 5.51 13.01
CA LEU A 196 3.88 6.74 12.23
C LEU A 196 2.93 6.59 11.04
N LEU A 197 1.96 7.50 10.93
CA LEU A 197 1.15 7.68 9.74
C LEU A 197 1.73 8.84 8.91
N ILE A 198 1.84 8.67 7.60
CA ILE A 198 2.22 9.72 6.64
C ILE A 198 1.10 9.82 5.60
N ALA A 199 0.56 11.02 5.38
CA ALA A 199 -0.56 11.23 4.47
C ALA A 199 -0.34 12.43 3.56
N GLY A 200 -0.74 12.33 2.30
CA GLY A 200 -0.83 13.46 1.39
C GLY A 200 -2.11 14.27 1.60
N SER A 201 -2.01 15.60 1.62
CA SER A 201 -3.18 16.47 1.87
C SER A 201 -4.23 16.45 0.76
N LEU A 202 -3.82 16.13 -0.48
CA LEU A 202 -4.69 16.03 -1.65
C LEU A 202 -5.03 14.60 -2.03
N ASP A 203 -4.78 13.64 -1.11
CA ASP A 203 -5.12 12.24 -1.35
C ASP A 203 -6.65 12.04 -1.28
N TYR A 204 -7.23 11.76 -2.45
CA TYR A 204 -8.66 11.48 -2.54
C TYR A 204 -8.98 9.98 -2.32
N ILE A 205 -7.98 9.09 -2.38
CA ILE A 205 -8.17 7.66 -2.09
C ILE A 205 -8.22 7.44 -0.57
N THR A 206 -7.36 8.14 0.17
CA THR A 206 -7.29 8.10 1.62
C THR A 206 -7.35 9.53 2.18
N PRO A 207 -8.53 10.19 2.18
CA PRO A 207 -8.68 11.59 2.50
C PRO A 207 -8.11 11.97 3.85
N LEU A 208 -7.59 13.19 3.94
CA LEU A 208 -6.95 13.70 5.15
C LEU A 208 -7.88 13.65 6.37
N GLY A 209 -9.19 13.89 6.20
CA GLY A 209 -10.16 13.74 7.29
C GLY A 209 -10.19 12.34 7.90
N ASP A 210 -10.11 11.31 7.04
CA ASP A 210 -10.05 9.91 7.48
C ASP A 210 -8.73 9.63 8.23
N GLN A 211 -7.63 10.29 7.85
CA GLN A 211 -6.33 10.13 8.52
C GLN A 211 -6.32 10.75 9.91
N TYR A 212 -6.96 11.92 10.09
CA TYR A 212 -7.16 12.53 11.40
C TYR A 212 -8.06 11.69 12.33
N ALA A 213 -9.06 11.02 11.77
CA ALA A 213 -9.88 10.08 12.52
C ALA A 213 -9.10 8.80 12.86
N LEU A 214 -8.35 8.26 11.89
CA LEU A 214 -7.59 7.03 12.04
C LEU A 214 -6.50 7.13 13.12
N VAL A 215 -5.70 8.21 13.12
CA VAL A 215 -4.59 8.36 14.08
C VAL A 215 -5.06 8.34 15.54
N LYS A 216 -6.28 8.81 15.80
CA LYS A 216 -6.88 8.83 17.15
C LYS A 216 -7.24 7.43 17.67
N LEU A 217 -7.35 6.44 16.80
CA LEU A 217 -7.66 5.08 17.19
C LEU A 217 -6.45 4.31 17.72
N PHE A 218 -5.24 4.75 17.38
CA PHE A 218 -4.03 4.09 17.84
C PHE A 218 -3.64 4.52 19.25
N PRO A 219 -3.24 3.58 20.11
CA PRO A 219 -2.71 3.92 21.44
C PRO A 219 -1.43 4.78 21.40
N LYS A 220 -0.57 4.57 20.38
CA LYS A 220 0.75 5.23 20.25
C LYS A 220 1.04 5.57 18.79
N ALA A 221 0.38 6.60 18.25
CA ALA A 221 0.65 7.01 16.88
C ALA A 221 0.83 8.52 16.72
N THR A 222 1.57 8.90 15.69
CA THR A 222 1.68 10.27 15.19
C THR A 222 1.33 10.33 13.72
N LEU A 223 0.73 11.43 13.28
CA LEU A 223 0.43 11.71 11.88
C LEU A 223 1.33 12.84 11.37
N LYS A 224 1.97 12.62 10.23
CA LYS A 224 2.66 13.62 9.42
C LYS A 224 1.93 13.84 8.12
N VAL A 225 1.56 15.06 7.83
CA VAL A 225 0.89 15.45 6.59
C VAL A 225 1.91 16.07 5.65
N ILE A 226 1.86 15.68 4.37
CA ILE A 226 2.62 16.30 3.29
C ILE A 226 1.63 17.11 2.46
N ASN A 227 1.86 18.43 2.37
CA ASN A 227 0.98 19.33 1.65
C ASN A 227 1.12 19.15 0.13
N ASP A 228 0.05 19.44 -0.60
CA ASP A 228 -0.02 19.52 -2.07
C ASP A 228 0.34 18.21 -2.81
N VAL A 229 0.23 17.07 -2.13
CA VAL A 229 0.51 15.75 -2.70
C VAL A 229 -0.66 14.78 -2.49
N GLY A 230 -0.87 13.90 -3.48
CA GLY A 230 -1.95 12.92 -3.49
C GLY A 230 -1.55 11.56 -2.90
N HIS A 231 -2.14 10.49 -3.49
CA HIS A 231 -1.89 9.11 -3.06
C HIS A 231 -0.48 8.60 -3.38
N LEU A 232 0.21 9.24 -4.30
CA LEU A 232 1.52 8.79 -4.79
C LEU A 232 2.69 9.49 -4.09
N THR A 233 2.60 9.69 -2.75
CA THR A 233 3.67 10.31 -1.95
C THR A 233 5.02 9.65 -2.16
N HIS A 234 5.04 8.34 -2.41
CA HIS A 234 6.25 7.56 -2.68
C HIS A 234 6.94 7.90 -4.01
N TYR A 235 6.23 8.51 -4.95
CA TYR A 235 6.76 9.08 -6.19
C TYR A 235 6.92 10.59 -6.11
N GLU A 236 5.91 11.29 -5.59
CA GLU A 236 5.83 12.74 -5.65
C GLU A 236 6.72 13.43 -4.60
N THR A 237 6.90 12.81 -3.44
CA THR A 237 7.67 13.37 -2.32
C THR A 237 8.50 12.34 -1.56
N PRO A 238 9.30 11.49 -2.26
CA PRO A 238 10.01 10.38 -1.63
C PRO A 238 11.02 10.84 -0.58
N GLU A 239 11.68 11.97 -0.77
CA GLU A 239 12.63 12.56 0.18
C GLU A 239 11.93 12.98 1.48
N GLN A 240 10.77 13.63 1.38
CA GLN A 240 10.02 14.07 2.54
C GLN A 240 9.49 12.89 3.35
N VAL A 241 9.01 11.82 2.67
CA VAL A 241 8.62 10.57 3.32
C VAL A 241 9.82 9.97 4.05
N ALA A 242 10.97 9.86 3.39
CA ALA A 242 12.19 9.32 3.99
C ALA A 242 12.67 10.15 5.21
N LYS A 243 12.56 11.47 5.15
CA LYS A 243 12.88 12.37 6.28
C LYS A 243 12.02 12.08 7.51
N TYR A 244 10.70 11.91 7.32
CA TYR A 244 9.79 11.55 8.42
C TYR A 244 10.09 10.15 8.97
N VAL A 245 10.38 9.19 8.08
CA VAL A 245 10.78 7.82 8.45
C VAL A 245 12.06 7.85 9.30
N GLN A 246 13.11 8.56 8.86
CA GLN A 246 14.37 8.65 9.59
C GLN A 246 14.21 9.31 10.95
N ALA A 247 13.44 10.41 11.04
CA ALA A 247 13.16 11.08 12.31
C ALA A 247 12.44 10.14 13.27
N PHE A 248 11.44 9.40 12.79
CA PHE A 248 10.69 8.45 13.61
C PHE A 248 11.49 7.24 14.06
N ILE A 249 12.40 6.73 13.23
CA ILE A 249 13.28 5.61 13.62
C ILE A 249 14.28 6.03 14.69
N LYS A 250 14.74 7.29 14.66
CA LYS A 250 15.70 7.84 15.63
C LYS A 250 15.07 8.30 16.94
N SER A 251 13.76 8.58 16.96
CA SER A 251 13.08 8.97 18.22
C SER A 251 13.07 7.77 19.17
N VAL A 252 13.59 7.96 20.36
CA VAL A 252 13.70 6.93 21.43
C VAL A 252 12.32 6.63 22.02
#